data_0c2daea12849720ada182d9286bbd227
#
_entry.id   0c2daea12849720ada182d9286bbd227
#
_cell.length_a   1.000
_cell.length_b   1.000
_cell.length_c   1.000
_cell.angle_alpha   90.00
_cell.angle_beta   90.00
_cell.angle_gamma   90.00
#
_symmetry.space_group_name_H-M   'P 1'
#
loop_
_entity.id
_entity.type
_entity.pdbx_description
1 polymer ?
#
loop_
_entity_poly.entity_id
_entity_poly.type
_entity_poly.pdbx_seq_one_letter_code
_entity_poly.pdbx_strand_id
1 'polypeptide(L)'
;MRLDKFLKVSRLIKRRTVAKEACEGEKIYLNGKISKPGAEVKIGDIIEIVFGDRRIKAEVLNINEKAAKDEAKEMYKIIES
;
A
#
# COMPACT_ATOMS: atom_id res chain seq x y z
N MET A 1 3.87 6.48 -8.46
CA MET A 1 4.18 5.03 -8.30
C MET A 1 2.89 4.24 -8.32
N ARG A 2 2.88 3.09 -8.98
CA ARG A 2 1.69 2.23 -8.99
C ARG A 2 1.43 1.68 -7.60
N LEU A 3 0.15 1.47 -7.29
CA LEU A 3 -0.29 0.98 -6.00
C LEU A 3 0.33 -0.39 -5.66
N ASP A 4 0.29 -1.33 -6.61
CA ASP A 4 0.85 -2.66 -6.38
C ASP A 4 2.35 -2.59 -6.10
N LYS A 5 3.06 -1.71 -6.80
CA LYS A 5 4.49 -1.53 -6.58
C LYS A 5 4.77 -0.90 -5.21
N PHE A 6 3.98 0.12 -4.84
CA PHE A 6 4.14 0.76 -3.53
C PHE A 6 3.97 -0.24 -2.40
N LEU A 7 2.93 -1.07 -2.48
CA LEU A 7 2.65 -2.07 -1.46
C LEU A 7 3.84 -3.03 -1.28
N LYS A 8 4.49 -3.39 -2.38
CA LYS A 8 5.65 -4.27 -2.33
C LYS A 8 6.90 -3.56 -1.81
N VAL A 9 7.20 -2.38 -2.36
CA VAL A 9 8.42 -1.65 -2.01
C VAL A 9 8.40 -1.19 -0.55
N SER A 10 7.23 -0.77 -0.07
CA SER A 10 7.04 -0.39 1.33
C SER A 10 7.03 -1.59 2.27
N ARG A 11 6.96 -2.80 1.72
CA ARG A 11 6.90 -4.07 2.45
C ARG A 11 5.63 -4.23 3.28
N LEU A 12 4.60 -3.45 2.97
CA LEU A 12 3.26 -3.69 3.51
C LEU A 12 2.75 -5.05 3.04
N ILE A 13 3.11 -5.42 1.80
CA ILE A 13 2.86 -6.75 1.25
C ILE A 13 4.18 -7.25 0.68
N LYS A 14 4.57 -8.47 1.02
CA LYS A 14 5.90 -8.98 0.67
C LYS A 14 6.14 -9.18 -0.82
N ARG A 15 5.09 -9.55 -1.57
CA ARG A 15 5.23 -9.88 -2.98
C ARG A 15 4.32 -9.01 -3.82
N ARG A 16 4.85 -8.53 -4.95
CA ARG A 16 4.07 -7.68 -5.85
C ARG A 16 2.88 -8.43 -6.46
N THR A 17 3.05 -9.73 -6.74
CA THR A 17 1.94 -10.54 -7.25
C THR A 17 0.79 -10.61 -6.26
N VAL A 18 1.12 -10.76 -4.97
CA VAL A 18 0.11 -10.78 -3.90
C VAL A 18 -0.55 -9.41 -3.77
N ALA A 19 0.23 -8.35 -3.89
CA ALA A 19 -0.31 -6.98 -3.85
C ALA A 19 -1.29 -6.76 -5.00
N LYS A 20 -0.92 -7.22 -6.21
CA LYS A 20 -1.78 -7.10 -7.37
C LYS A 20 -3.08 -7.88 -7.17
N GLU A 21 -2.98 -9.10 -6.66
CA GLU A 21 -4.15 -9.93 -6.39
C GLU A 21 -5.07 -9.30 -5.34
N ALA A 22 -4.48 -8.70 -4.32
CA ALA A 22 -5.26 -8.02 -3.28
C ALA A 22 -6.04 -6.84 -3.86
N CYS A 23 -5.41 -6.07 -4.74
CA CYS A 23 -6.10 -4.97 -5.41
C CYS A 23 -7.23 -5.50 -6.29
N GLU A 24 -6.97 -6.54 -7.07
CA GLU A 24 -7.97 -7.14 -7.94
C GLU A 24 -9.12 -7.77 -7.16
N GLY A 25 -8.81 -8.27 -5.94
CA GLY A 25 -9.80 -8.84 -5.05
C GLY A 25 -10.56 -7.80 -4.22
N GLU A 26 -10.39 -6.53 -4.54
CA GLU A 26 -11.09 -5.43 -3.87
C GLU A 26 -10.78 -5.34 -2.38
N LYS A 27 -9.56 -5.67 -2.01
CA LYS A 27 -9.12 -5.61 -0.62
C LYS A 27 -8.24 -4.42 -0.30
N ILE A 28 -7.96 -3.58 -1.30
CA ILE A 28 -7.12 -2.40 -1.12
C ILE A 28 -7.93 -1.16 -1.46
N TYR A 29 -7.96 -0.22 -0.51
CA TYR A 29 -8.62 1.06 -0.69
C TYR A 29 -7.57 2.16 -0.73
N LEU A 30 -7.72 3.09 -1.64
CA LEU A 30 -6.87 4.27 -1.73
C LEU A 30 -7.78 5.48 -1.49
N ASN A 31 -7.54 6.19 -0.40
CA ASN A 31 -8.37 7.33 0.01
C ASN A 31 -9.85 6.95 0.09
N GLY A 32 -10.14 5.77 0.63
CA GLY A 32 -11.49 5.32 0.86
C GLY A 32 -12.16 4.67 -0.34
N LYS A 33 -11.45 4.50 -1.46
CA LYS A 33 -12.00 3.90 -2.68
C LYS A 33 -11.26 2.63 -3.05
N ILE A 34 -12.01 1.57 -3.38
CA ILE A 34 -11.41 0.36 -3.92
C ILE A 34 -10.62 0.73 -5.16
N SER A 35 -9.36 0.32 -5.20
CA SER A 35 -8.45 0.75 -6.25
C SER A 35 -7.76 -0.40 -6.93
N LYS A 36 -7.48 -0.21 -8.22
CA LYS A 36 -6.83 -1.22 -9.04
C LYS A 36 -5.31 -1.18 -8.84
N PRO A 37 -4.60 -2.25 -9.21
CA PRO A 37 -3.14 -2.31 -9.03
C PRO A 37 -2.39 -1.14 -9.67
N GLY A 38 -2.89 -0.63 -10.78
CA GLY A 38 -2.25 0.46 -11.51
C GLY A 38 -2.58 1.85 -11.00
N ALA A 39 -3.36 1.97 -9.92
CA ALA A 39 -3.71 3.28 -9.37
C ALA A 39 -2.45 4.04 -8.95
N GLU A 40 -2.46 5.33 -9.13
CA GLU A 40 -1.32 6.19 -8.78
C GLU A 40 -1.33 6.52 -7.29
N VAL A 41 -0.21 6.28 -6.62
CA VAL A 41 -0.03 6.58 -5.20
C VAL A 41 0.80 7.85 -5.07
N LYS A 42 0.37 8.75 -4.19
CA LYS A 42 1.04 10.02 -3.93
C LYS A 42 1.27 10.19 -2.43
N ILE A 43 2.24 11.01 -2.08
CA ILE A 43 2.49 11.35 -0.68
C ILE A 43 1.23 11.96 -0.09
N GLY A 44 0.86 11.51 1.10
CA GLY A 44 -0.35 11.96 1.79
C GLY A 44 -1.56 11.06 1.56
N ASP A 45 -1.49 10.14 0.59
CA ASP A 45 -2.59 9.21 0.35
C ASP A 45 -2.74 8.25 1.52
N ILE A 46 -3.98 7.81 1.75
CA ILE A 46 -4.29 6.83 2.79
C ILE A 46 -4.59 5.50 2.09
N ILE A 47 -3.83 4.48 2.42
CA ILE A 47 -4.04 3.13 1.91
C ILE A 47 -4.66 2.29 3.01
N GLU A 48 -5.73 1.59 2.69
CA GLU A 48 -6.35 0.67 3.64
C GLU A 48 -6.27 -0.74 3.06
N ILE A 49 -5.78 -1.67 3.86
CA ILE A 49 -5.63 -3.08 3.45
C ILE A 49 -6.56 -3.92 4.31
N VAL A 50 -7.38 -4.74 3.66
CA VAL A 50 -8.33 -5.63 4.35
C VAL A 50 -7.75 -7.04 4.40
N PHE A 51 -7.59 -7.56 5.62
CA PHE A 51 -7.12 -8.93 5.85
C PHE A 51 -8.20 -9.67 6.64
N GLY A 52 -9.10 -10.33 5.94
CA GLY A 52 -10.19 -11.02 6.63
C GLY A 52 -10.98 -10.05 7.51
N ASP A 53 -10.93 -10.25 8.82
CA ASP A 53 -11.63 -9.40 9.78
C ASP A 53 -10.84 -8.16 10.18
N ARG A 54 -9.62 -8.04 9.70
CA ARG A 54 -8.72 -6.97 10.13
C ARG A 54 -8.51 -5.96 9.02
N ARG A 55 -8.31 -4.71 9.42
CA ARG A 55 -7.99 -3.63 8.48
C ARG A 55 -6.79 -2.87 8.99
N ILE A 56 -5.90 -2.53 8.07
CA ILE A 56 -4.72 -1.73 8.36
C ILE A 56 -4.81 -0.48 7.51
N LYS A 57 -4.67 0.69 8.13
CA LYS A 57 -4.58 1.96 7.41
C LYS A 57 -3.17 2.49 7.52
N ALA A 58 -2.64 2.96 6.42
CA ALA A 58 -1.31 3.53 6.36
C ALA A 58 -1.34 4.82 5.57
N GLU A 59 -0.66 5.84 6.08
CA GLU A 59 -0.48 7.08 5.34
C GLU A 59 0.83 7.01 4.57
N VAL A 60 0.80 7.41 3.30
CA VAL A 60 1.99 7.44 2.47
C VAL A 60 2.83 8.65 2.83
N LEU A 61 4.06 8.42 3.30
CA LEU A 61 4.97 9.48 3.71
C LEU A 61 6.03 9.78 2.67
N ASN A 62 6.41 8.78 1.88
CA ASN A 62 7.47 8.95 0.92
C ASN A 62 7.27 7.99 -0.25
N ILE A 63 7.75 8.39 -1.42
CA ILE A 63 7.72 7.56 -2.63
C ILE A 63 9.17 7.31 -3.02
N ASN A 64 9.63 6.06 -2.89
CA ASN A 64 10.98 5.67 -3.24
C ASN A 64 10.96 4.31 -3.90
N GLU A 65 11.15 4.29 -5.21
CA GLU A 65 11.05 3.06 -5.99
C GLU A 65 12.16 2.05 -5.71
N LYS A 66 13.22 2.49 -5.06
CA LYS A 66 14.38 1.65 -4.77
C LYS A 66 14.68 1.59 -3.28
N ALA A 67 13.66 1.72 -2.46
CA ALA A 67 13.84 1.71 -1.01
C ALA A 67 14.46 0.40 -0.53
N ALA A 68 15.52 0.50 0.25
CA ALA A 68 16.09 -0.64 0.92
C ALA A 68 15.19 -1.04 2.09
N LYS A 69 15.47 -2.21 2.67
CA LYS A 69 14.65 -2.74 3.77
C LYS A 69 14.44 -1.73 4.90
N ASP A 70 15.50 -1.02 5.27
CA ASP A 70 15.42 -0.05 6.37
C ASP A 70 14.62 1.18 5.96
N GLU A 71 14.71 1.57 4.69
CA GLU A 71 14.01 2.73 4.18
C GLU A 71 12.53 2.48 3.94
N ALA A 72 12.15 1.22 3.74
CA ALA A 72 10.76 0.86 3.50
C ALA A 72 9.85 1.29 4.65
N LYS A 73 10.34 1.23 5.87
CA LYS A 73 9.58 1.63 7.07
C LYS A 73 9.27 3.11 7.09
N GLU A 74 10.05 3.91 6.36
CA GLU A 74 9.87 5.35 6.32
C GLU A 74 8.93 5.80 5.21
N MET A 75 8.46 4.86 4.40
CA MET A 75 7.57 5.17 3.30
C MET A 75 6.12 5.32 3.74
N TYR A 76 5.78 4.82 4.91
CA TYR A 76 4.42 4.89 5.42
C TYR A 76 4.40 4.99 6.94
N LYS A 77 3.26 5.38 7.44
CA LYS A 77 2.98 5.47 8.87
C LYS A 77 1.66 4.77 9.11
N ILE A 78 1.63 3.80 10.02
CA ILE A 78 0.38 3.15 10.36
C ILE A 78 -0.50 4.14 11.11
N ILE A 79 -1.71 4.31 10.61
CA ILE A 79 -2.73 5.10 11.25
C ILE A 79 -3.63 4.12 11.96
N GLU A 80 -4.38 4.59 12.91
CA GLU A 80 -5.29 3.74 13.63
C GLU A 80 -6.22 2.99 12.68
N SER A 81 -6.37 1.72 12.95
CA SER A 81 -7.22 0.84 12.16
C SER A 81 -8.63 0.75 12.73
#